data_f9803953a762b90d05084b759edcd857
#
_entry.id   f9803953a762b90d05084b759edcd857
#
_cell.length_a   1.000
_cell.length_b   1.000
_cell.length_c   1.000
_cell.angle_alpha   90.00
_cell.angle_beta   90.00
_cell.angle_gamma   90.00
#
_symmetry.space_group_name_H-M   'P 1'
#
loop_
_entity.id
_entity.type
_entity.pdbx_description
1 polymer ?
#
loop_
_entity_poly.entity_id
_entity_poly.type
_entity_poly.pdbx_seq_one_letter_code
_entity_poly.pdbx_strand_id
1 'polypeptide(L)'
;RMGSPMPEKNRPLLLRPVGKDYLWGGSRLNDDFEKNIPLAPLAETWECSTHPDGQSSVSGGDFDGKTLAEVLKIHPEYLGLRHRGEKELPLLIKFIDAKQDLSVQVHPTDDYARLHENGQLGKTEMWYVLDAKPGTSLIYGLRQDCTGEVLRRAIEAGDVMKYLQKVPIHR
;
A
#
# COMPACT_ATOMS: atom_id res chain seq x y z
N ARG A 1 -43.89 0.77 6.60
CA ARG A 1 -43.32 1.83 5.71
C ARG A 1 -41.93 1.38 5.37
N MET A 2 -41.71 0.93 4.13
CA MET A 2 -40.35 0.75 3.60
C MET A 2 -39.76 2.14 3.51
N GLY A 3 -38.69 2.40 4.25
CA GLY A 3 -37.94 3.65 4.14
C GLY A 3 -37.42 3.81 2.72
N SER A 4 -37.46 5.03 2.19
CA SER A 4 -36.86 5.33 0.90
C SER A 4 -35.40 4.83 0.88
N PRO A 5 -34.93 4.15 -0.16
CA PRO A 5 -33.54 3.73 -0.26
C PRO A 5 -32.64 4.94 -0.08
N MET A 6 -31.60 4.81 0.74
CA MET A 6 -30.61 5.87 0.87
C MET A 6 -30.02 6.22 -0.50
N PRO A 7 -29.77 7.49 -0.77
CA PRO A 7 -29.10 7.90 -2.01
C PRO A 7 -27.79 7.09 -2.18
N GLU A 8 -27.51 6.60 -3.38
CA GLU A 8 -26.37 5.75 -3.70
C GLU A 8 -25.04 6.37 -3.23
N LYS A 9 -24.92 7.68 -3.37
CA LYS A 9 -23.76 8.48 -2.90
C LYS A 9 -23.47 8.43 -1.39
N ASN A 10 -24.41 7.91 -0.60
CA ASN A 10 -24.25 7.81 0.86
C ASN A 10 -23.96 6.36 1.31
N ARG A 11 -23.76 5.45 0.37
CA ARG A 11 -23.43 4.05 0.65
C ARG A 11 -21.92 3.82 0.63
N PRO A 12 -21.41 2.91 1.46
CA PRO A 12 -20.04 2.45 1.31
C PRO A 12 -19.78 1.91 -0.10
N LEU A 13 -18.64 2.21 -0.65
CA LEU A 13 -18.19 1.68 -1.93
C LEU A 13 -17.50 0.33 -1.69
N LEU A 14 -17.93 -0.70 -2.37
CA LEU A 14 -17.18 -1.93 -2.49
C LEU A 14 -16.12 -1.75 -3.59
N LEU A 15 -14.89 -2.17 -3.31
CA LEU A 15 -13.78 -1.98 -4.24
C LEU A 15 -13.27 -3.33 -4.74
N ARG A 16 -12.94 -3.38 -6.03
CA ARG A 16 -12.13 -4.45 -6.62
C ARG A 16 -10.67 -4.03 -6.56
N PRO A 17 -9.80 -4.83 -5.96
CA PRO A 17 -8.38 -4.54 -5.93
C PRO A 17 -7.74 -4.70 -7.30
N VAL A 18 -6.59 -4.06 -7.48
CA VAL A 18 -5.68 -4.31 -8.58
C VAL A 18 -4.50 -5.15 -8.11
N GLY A 19 -4.13 -6.17 -8.87
CA GLY A 19 -3.01 -7.06 -8.55
C GLY A 19 -1.68 -6.54 -9.08
N LYS A 20 -0.59 -6.96 -8.42
CA LYS A 20 0.81 -6.73 -8.82
C LYS A 20 1.56 -8.06 -8.86
N ASP A 21 2.29 -8.30 -9.94
CA ASP A 21 2.97 -9.55 -10.25
C ASP A 21 4.48 -9.51 -10.02
N TYR A 22 4.92 -8.78 -9.00
CA TYR A 22 6.34 -8.71 -8.66
C TYR A 22 6.92 -10.11 -8.40
N LEU A 23 8.14 -10.35 -8.88
CA LEU A 23 8.78 -11.68 -8.87
C LEU A 23 8.95 -12.28 -7.47
N TRP A 24 9.02 -11.46 -6.44
CA TRP A 24 9.11 -11.91 -5.05
C TRP A 24 7.79 -12.43 -4.45
N GLY A 25 6.68 -12.28 -5.18
CA GLY A 25 5.36 -12.68 -4.73
C GLY A 25 5.13 -14.18 -4.72
N GLY A 26 4.05 -14.58 -4.07
CA GLY A 26 3.58 -15.96 -3.98
C GLY A 26 2.22 -16.15 -4.65
N SER A 27 1.46 -17.10 -4.12
CA SER A 27 0.10 -17.45 -4.58
C SER A 27 -0.97 -17.30 -3.50
N ARG A 28 -0.57 -16.97 -2.27
CA ARG A 28 -1.46 -17.01 -1.11
C ARG A 28 -2.61 -16.00 -1.17
N LEU A 29 -2.44 -14.87 -1.87
CA LEU A 29 -3.52 -13.90 -2.04
C LEU A 29 -4.69 -14.50 -2.82
N ASN A 30 -4.43 -15.37 -3.78
CA ASN A 30 -5.48 -16.15 -4.44
C ASN A 30 -5.91 -17.38 -3.61
N ASP A 31 -4.96 -18.14 -3.08
CA ASP A 31 -5.23 -19.44 -2.45
C ASP A 31 -5.92 -19.28 -1.08
N ASP A 32 -5.45 -18.35 -0.25
CA ASP A 32 -5.90 -18.19 1.15
C ASP A 32 -6.91 -17.02 1.31
N PHE A 33 -6.87 -16.03 0.39
CA PHE A 33 -7.69 -14.81 0.49
C PHE A 33 -8.67 -14.63 -0.67
N GLU A 34 -8.78 -15.61 -1.56
CA GLU A 34 -9.77 -15.68 -2.65
C GLU A 34 -9.83 -14.40 -3.52
N LYS A 35 -8.67 -13.77 -3.77
CA LYS A 35 -8.64 -12.55 -4.58
C LYS A 35 -9.05 -12.77 -6.03
N ASN A 36 -8.87 -13.99 -6.54
CA ASN A 36 -9.28 -14.40 -7.89
C ASN A 36 -8.72 -13.50 -9.00
N ILE A 37 -7.47 -13.05 -8.83
CA ILE A 37 -6.76 -12.23 -9.81
C ILE A 37 -5.84 -13.13 -10.64
N PRO A 38 -5.95 -13.14 -11.99
CA PRO A 38 -5.22 -14.07 -12.84
C PRO A 38 -3.75 -13.64 -13.07
N LEU A 39 -3.02 -13.45 -11.97
CA LEU A 39 -1.58 -13.16 -11.96
C LEU A 39 -0.83 -14.24 -11.19
N ALA A 40 0.32 -14.65 -11.71
CA ALA A 40 1.22 -15.60 -11.08
C ALA A 40 2.69 -15.22 -11.36
N PRO A 41 3.41 -14.74 -10.32
CA PRO A 41 2.99 -14.59 -8.95
C PRO A 41 1.97 -13.46 -8.74
N LEU A 42 1.24 -13.48 -7.62
CA LEU A 42 0.43 -12.37 -7.15
C LEU A 42 1.06 -11.83 -5.86
N ALA A 43 1.88 -10.80 -6.03
CA ALA A 43 2.69 -10.26 -4.94
C ALA A 43 1.94 -9.30 -4.04
N GLU A 44 1.13 -8.44 -4.63
CA GLU A 44 0.33 -7.45 -3.91
C GLU A 44 -1.07 -7.33 -4.52
N THR A 45 -2.05 -6.98 -3.68
CA THR A 45 -3.36 -6.50 -4.12
C THR A 45 -3.61 -5.13 -3.49
N TRP A 46 -3.80 -4.12 -4.32
CA TRP A 46 -4.06 -2.77 -3.90
C TRP A 46 -5.56 -2.60 -3.71
N GLU A 47 -5.98 -2.74 -2.47
CA GLU A 47 -7.39 -2.85 -2.08
C GLU A 47 -8.13 -1.52 -2.13
N CYS A 48 -7.44 -0.45 -1.73
CA CYS A 48 -7.98 0.91 -1.76
C CYS A 48 -6.88 1.85 -2.24
N SER A 49 -6.98 2.29 -3.49
CA SER A 49 -5.93 3.05 -4.16
C SER A 49 -6.49 3.98 -5.23
N THR A 50 -6.01 5.22 -5.20
CA THR A 50 -6.15 6.17 -6.30
C THR A 50 -4.82 6.42 -7.02
N HIS A 51 -3.77 5.67 -6.64
CA HIS A 51 -2.45 5.84 -7.20
C HIS A 51 -2.42 5.52 -8.71
N PRO A 52 -1.76 6.32 -9.56
CA PRO A 52 -1.74 6.11 -11.02
C PRO A 52 -1.24 4.72 -11.44
N ASP A 53 -0.31 4.13 -10.68
CA ASP A 53 0.27 2.82 -10.99
C ASP A 53 -0.67 1.65 -10.65
N GLY A 54 -1.78 1.89 -9.98
CA GLY A 54 -2.73 0.84 -9.64
C GLY A 54 -3.95 1.37 -8.93
N GLN A 55 -5.01 1.65 -9.69
CA GLN A 55 -6.25 2.19 -9.16
C GLN A 55 -7.26 1.07 -8.87
N SER A 56 -7.82 1.09 -7.66
CA SER A 56 -8.97 0.23 -7.35
C SER A 56 -10.20 0.71 -8.12
N SER A 57 -11.08 -0.21 -8.48
CA SER A 57 -12.36 0.11 -9.14
C SER A 57 -13.55 -0.23 -8.24
N VAL A 58 -14.65 0.44 -8.45
CA VAL A 58 -15.90 0.20 -7.71
C VAL A 58 -16.58 -1.06 -8.22
N SER A 59 -17.13 -1.85 -7.30
CA SER A 59 -17.89 -3.06 -7.57
C SER A 59 -19.35 -2.87 -7.21
N GLY A 60 -20.21 -2.87 -8.21
CA GLY A 60 -21.65 -2.72 -8.06
C GLY A 60 -22.14 -1.29 -7.87
N GLY A 61 -23.45 -1.13 -7.88
CA GLY A 61 -24.11 0.18 -7.77
C GLY A 61 -23.91 1.08 -8.99
N ASP A 62 -24.25 2.36 -8.82
CA ASP A 62 -24.22 3.36 -9.90
C ASP A 62 -22.80 3.66 -10.42
N PHE A 63 -21.78 3.30 -9.64
CA PHE A 63 -20.38 3.55 -9.98
C PHE A 63 -19.64 2.30 -10.42
N ASP A 64 -20.34 1.19 -10.66
CA ASP A 64 -19.70 -0.08 -11.05
C ASP A 64 -18.73 0.10 -12.22
N GLY A 65 -17.51 -0.40 -12.04
CA GLY A 65 -16.44 -0.34 -13.03
C GLY A 65 -15.67 1.00 -13.10
N LYS A 66 -16.16 2.06 -12.47
CA LYS A 66 -15.37 3.32 -12.36
C LYS A 66 -14.21 3.13 -11.41
N THR A 67 -13.08 3.78 -11.70
CA THR A 67 -11.99 3.83 -10.73
C THR A 67 -12.39 4.64 -9.49
N LEU A 68 -11.80 4.33 -8.36
CA LEU A 68 -12.02 5.12 -7.14
C LEU A 68 -11.69 6.61 -7.36
N ALA A 69 -10.60 6.89 -8.09
CA ALA A 69 -10.23 8.27 -8.42
C ALA A 69 -11.29 9.01 -9.24
N GLU A 70 -11.94 8.34 -10.20
CA GLU A 70 -13.04 8.92 -10.98
C GLU A 70 -14.24 9.24 -10.09
N VAL A 71 -14.59 8.34 -9.18
CA VAL A 71 -15.70 8.56 -8.24
C VAL A 71 -15.38 9.73 -7.30
N LEU A 72 -14.17 9.81 -6.76
CA LEU A 72 -13.78 10.90 -5.85
C LEU A 72 -13.73 12.27 -6.52
N LYS A 73 -13.50 12.35 -7.84
CA LYS A 73 -13.59 13.59 -8.60
C LYS A 73 -15.03 14.12 -8.66
N ILE A 74 -16.01 13.23 -8.79
CA ILE A 74 -17.43 13.57 -8.91
C ILE A 74 -18.05 13.75 -7.51
N HIS A 75 -17.61 12.94 -6.56
CA HIS A 75 -18.13 12.84 -5.22
C HIS A 75 -17.03 12.99 -4.16
N PRO A 76 -16.42 14.18 -4.04
CA PRO A 76 -15.33 14.41 -3.07
C PRO A 76 -15.77 14.27 -1.61
N GLU A 77 -17.07 14.25 -1.33
CA GLU A 77 -17.62 13.99 -0.01
C GLU A 77 -17.23 12.61 0.56
N TYR A 78 -16.89 11.63 -0.27
CA TYR A 78 -16.36 10.34 0.19
C TYR A 78 -15.00 10.46 0.89
N LEU A 79 -14.23 11.50 0.64
CA LEU A 79 -12.98 11.79 1.36
C LEU A 79 -13.23 12.30 2.79
N GLY A 80 -14.48 12.64 3.12
CA GLY A 80 -14.85 13.23 4.41
C GLY A 80 -14.48 14.71 4.51
N LEU A 81 -14.84 15.31 5.64
CA LEU A 81 -14.71 16.76 5.82
C LEU A 81 -13.24 17.22 5.85
N ARG A 82 -12.35 16.41 6.40
CA ARG A 82 -10.93 16.77 6.57
C ARG A 82 -10.15 16.82 5.25
N HIS A 83 -10.55 16.00 4.26
CA HIS A 83 -9.84 15.81 3.01
C HIS A 83 -10.63 16.26 1.77
N ARG A 84 -11.72 17.02 1.99
CA ARG A 84 -12.63 17.44 0.91
C ARG A 84 -11.97 18.26 -0.19
N GLY A 85 -10.86 18.93 0.09
CA GLY A 85 -10.10 19.72 -0.88
C GLY A 85 -8.97 18.95 -1.59
N GLU A 86 -8.73 17.70 -1.22
CA GLU A 86 -7.69 16.88 -1.81
C GLU A 86 -8.17 16.27 -3.13
N LYS A 87 -7.24 16.11 -4.06
CA LYS A 87 -7.52 15.53 -5.39
C LYS A 87 -7.45 14.02 -5.38
N GLU A 88 -6.77 13.44 -4.40
CA GLU A 88 -6.46 12.03 -4.29
C GLU A 88 -6.67 11.55 -2.86
N LEU A 89 -6.94 10.27 -2.71
CA LEU A 89 -6.98 9.64 -1.39
C LEU A 89 -5.54 9.55 -0.84
N PRO A 90 -5.20 10.21 0.28
CA PRO A 90 -3.86 10.17 0.86
C PRO A 90 -3.61 8.85 1.62
N LEU A 91 -4.09 7.75 1.09
CA LEU A 91 -4.02 6.43 1.70
C LEU A 91 -3.96 5.36 0.60
N LEU A 92 -3.10 4.37 0.81
CA LEU A 92 -3.03 3.15 0.01
C LEU A 92 -3.12 1.95 0.95
N ILE A 93 -4.15 1.13 0.79
CA ILE A 93 -4.31 -0.13 1.53
C ILE A 93 -3.99 -1.28 0.58
N LYS A 94 -3.08 -2.16 1.00
CA LYS A 94 -2.71 -3.32 0.21
C LYS A 94 -2.47 -4.57 1.05
N PHE A 95 -2.69 -5.73 0.44
CA PHE A 95 -2.17 -7.00 0.94
C PHE A 95 -0.88 -7.32 0.22
N ILE A 96 0.04 -7.95 0.94
CA ILE A 96 1.36 -8.36 0.43
C ILE A 96 1.55 -9.84 0.74
N ASP A 97 1.89 -10.63 -0.27
CA ASP A 97 2.36 -12.00 -0.12
C ASP A 97 3.82 -12.09 -0.54
N ALA A 98 4.72 -11.98 0.43
CA ALA A 98 6.16 -12.05 0.22
C ALA A 98 6.63 -13.50 0.33
N LYS A 99 6.83 -14.17 -0.79
CA LYS A 99 7.45 -15.50 -0.89
C LYS A 99 8.98 -15.42 -0.84
N GLN A 100 9.54 -14.30 -1.28
CA GLN A 100 10.97 -14.00 -1.26
C GLN A 100 11.22 -12.67 -0.54
N ASP A 101 12.47 -12.37 -0.27
CA ASP A 101 12.87 -11.13 0.37
C ASP A 101 12.46 -9.91 -0.47
N LEU A 102 11.91 -8.92 0.22
CA LEU A 102 11.62 -7.62 -0.36
C LEU A 102 12.90 -6.78 -0.41
N SER A 103 12.93 -5.82 -1.33
CA SER A 103 14.01 -4.82 -1.33
C SER A 103 13.98 -3.99 -0.05
N VAL A 104 15.16 -3.63 0.44
CA VAL A 104 15.29 -2.67 1.54
C VAL A 104 15.05 -1.27 0.98
N GLN A 105 14.10 -0.56 1.58
CA GLN A 105 13.67 0.75 1.11
C GLN A 105 13.73 1.79 2.23
N VAL A 106 14.01 3.04 1.84
CA VAL A 106 13.84 4.21 2.69
C VAL A 106 12.65 5.00 2.16
N HIS A 107 11.71 5.34 3.05
CA HIS A 107 10.56 6.15 2.69
C HIS A 107 10.82 7.61 3.00
N PRO A 108 10.63 8.52 2.04
CA PRO A 108 10.88 9.95 2.24
C PRO A 108 9.81 10.59 3.13
N THR A 109 10.17 11.68 3.77
CA THR A 109 9.21 12.64 4.35
C THR A 109 8.51 13.44 3.24
N ASP A 110 7.39 14.08 3.57
CA ASP A 110 6.67 14.95 2.61
C ASP A 110 7.56 16.07 2.06
N ASP A 111 8.36 16.69 2.93
CA ASP A 111 9.25 17.78 2.53
C ASP A 111 10.34 17.31 1.56
N TYR A 112 10.93 16.16 1.84
CA TYR A 112 11.93 15.57 0.95
C TYR A 112 11.30 15.17 -0.39
N ALA A 113 10.18 14.46 -0.36
CA ALA A 113 9.51 13.97 -1.56
C ALA A 113 9.05 15.13 -2.45
N ARG A 114 8.53 16.21 -1.88
CA ARG A 114 8.14 17.41 -2.62
C ARG A 114 9.28 18.02 -3.41
N LEU A 115 10.50 18.02 -2.85
CA LEU A 115 11.68 18.63 -3.46
C LEU A 115 12.39 17.69 -4.44
N HIS A 116 12.41 16.38 -4.15
CA HIS A 116 13.28 15.43 -4.84
C HIS A 116 12.52 14.35 -5.63
N GLU A 117 11.21 14.20 -5.41
CA GLU A 117 10.37 13.19 -6.05
C GLU A 117 9.22 13.83 -6.85
N ASN A 118 9.53 14.87 -7.61
CA ASN A 118 8.60 15.55 -8.53
C ASN A 118 7.28 16.02 -7.86
N GLY A 119 7.35 16.48 -6.61
CA GLY A 119 6.19 16.99 -5.88
C GLY A 119 5.29 15.93 -5.29
N GLN A 120 5.73 14.68 -5.24
CA GLN A 120 4.97 13.60 -4.60
C GLN A 120 4.91 13.77 -3.08
N LEU A 121 3.98 13.04 -2.46
CA LEU A 121 3.91 12.92 -1.02
C LEU A 121 4.98 11.95 -0.51
N GLY A 122 5.40 12.15 0.73
CA GLY A 122 6.17 11.17 1.48
C GLY A 122 5.37 9.88 1.72
N LYS A 123 5.99 8.90 2.32
CA LYS A 123 5.35 7.62 2.59
C LYS A 123 5.52 7.24 4.06
N THR A 124 4.46 7.43 4.84
CA THR A 124 4.34 6.85 6.18
C THR A 124 3.65 5.50 6.04
N GLU A 125 4.28 4.44 6.51
CA GLU A 125 3.80 3.08 6.32
C GLU A 125 3.69 2.34 7.66
N MET A 126 2.64 1.54 7.81
CA MET A 126 2.51 0.57 8.89
C MET A 126 2.22 -0.80 8.30
N TRP A 127 2.65 -1.85 9.00
CA TRP A 127 2.39 -3.23 8.62
C TRP A 127 1.64 -3.95 9.73
N TYR A 128 0.64 -4.71 9.32
CA TYR A 128 -0.05 -5.68 10.15
C TYR A 128 0.25 -7.08 9.62
N VAL A 129 0.87 -7.93 10.43
CA VAL A 129 1.27 -9.27 10.02
C VAL A 129 0.08 -10.21 10.14
N LEU A 130 -0.43 -10.69 9.01
CA LEU A 130 -1.54 -11.64 8.95
C LEU A 130 -1.08 -13.07 9.22
N ASP A 131 0.10 -13.42 8.71
CA ASP A 131 0.74 -14.70 8.91
C ASP A 131 2.25 -14.59 8.63
N ALA A 132 3.05 -15.43 9.28
CA ALA A 132 4.49 -15.50 9.07
C ALA A 132 4.99 -16.91 9.36
N LYS A 133 5.90 -17.41 8.51
CA LYS A 133 6.59 -18.67 8.81
C LYS A 133 7.50 -18.52 10.03
N PRO A 134 7.69 -19.56 10.84
CA PRO A 134 8.64 -19.52 11.95
C PRO A 134 10.03 -19.04 11.51
N GLY A 135 10.62 -18.14 12.29
CA GLY A 135 11.93 -17.57 12.00
C GLY A 135 11.95 -16.42 11.00
N THR A 136 10.80 -15.99 10.49
CA THR A 136 10.69 -14.82 9.60
C THR A 136 10.98 -13.53 10.38
N SER A 137 11.61 -12.58 9.70
CA SER A 137 11.90 -11.25 10.26
C SER A 137 11.70 -10.18 9.18
N LEU A 138 11.45 -8.97 9.63
CA LEU A 138 11.46 -7.77 8.80
C LEU A 138 12.69 -6.93 9.11
N ILE A 139 13.20 -6.23 8.10
CA ILE A 139 14.14 -5.14 8.30
C ILE A 139 13.35 -3.90 8.69
N TYR A 140 13.60 -3.38 9.90
CA TYR A 140 12.88 -2.24 10.44
C TYR A 140 13.79 -1.36 11.27
N GLY A 141 14.26 -0.27 10.65
CA GLY A 141 15.13 0.70 11.27
C GLY A 141 16.59 0.26 11.38
N LEU A 142 17.32 0.98 12.22
CA LEU A 142 18.75 0.78 12.49
C LEU A 142 18.95 0.06 13.81
N ARG A 143 20.01 -0.75 13.91
CA ARG A 143 20.37 -1.47 15.15
C ARG A 143 20.88 -0.53 16.24
N GLN A 144 21.48 0.58 15.82
CA GLN A 144 22.05 1.61 16.68
C GLN A 144 22.08 2.94 15.92
N ASP A 145 22.18 4.02 16.63
CA ASP A 145 22.34 5.33 16.04
C ASP A 145 23.61 5.36 15.18
N CYS A 146 23.48 5.88 14.00
CA CYS A 146 24.61 6.15 13.11
C CYS A 146 24.40 7.47 12.37
N THR A 147 25.50 8.11 11.98
CA THR A 147 25.42 9.32 11.16
C THR A 147 25.07 8.97 9.72
N GLY A 148 24.51 9.95 8.99
CA GLY A 148 24.26 9.78 7.57
C GLY A 148 25.50 9.42 6.76
N GLU A 149 26.66 9.95 7.16
CA GLU A 149 27.97 9.65 6.52
C GLU A 149 28.36 8.19 6.72
N VAL A 150 28.20 7.65 7.92
CA VAL A 150 28.48 6.21 8.21
C VAL A 150 27.56 5.33 7.38
N LEU A 151 26.25 5.66 7.33
CA LEU A 151 25.29 4.89 6.55
C LEU A 151 25.60 4.96 5.05
N ARG A 152 25.95 6.13 4.52
CA ARG A 152 26.34 6.31 3.13
C ARG A 152 27.52 5.42 2.75
N ARG A 153 28.59 5.44 3.56
CA ARG A 153 29.75 4.57 3.33
C ARG A 153 29.40 3.08 3.38
N ALA A 154 28.53 2.69 4.30
CA ALA A 154 28.08 1.30 4.40
C ALA A 154 27.28 0.85 3.16
N ILE A 155 26.46 1.73 2.59
CA ILE A 155 25.74 1.48 1.34
C ILE A 155 26.72 1.33 0.19
N GLU A 156 27.67 2.27 0.04
CA GLU A 156 28.69 2.25 -1.01
C GLU A 156 29.58 0.99 -0.95
N ALA A 157 29.87 0.51 0.26
CA ALA A 157 30.65 -0.70 0.50
C ALA A 157 29.83 -2.01 0.38
N GLY A 158 28.51 -1.93 0.21
CA GLY A 158 27.65 -3.13 0.24
C GLY A 158 27.42 -3.75 1.63
N ASP A 159 27.75 -3.01 2.67
CA ASP A 159 27.76 -3.48 4.08
C ASP A 159 26.56 -2.98 4.90
N VAL A 160 25.59 -2.33 4.27
CA VAL A 160 24.46 -1.67 4.96
C VAL A 160 23.69 -2.60 5.87
N MET A 161 23.59 -3.89 5.53
CA MET A 161 22.88 -4.89 6.33
C MET A 161 23.42 -5.04 7.75
N LYS A 162 24.68 -4.68 8.00
CA LYS A 162 25.29 -4.70 9.34
C LYS A 162 24.70 -3.65 10.29
N TYR A 163 24.12 -2.59 9.71
CA TYR A 163 23.53 -1.46 10.45
C TYR A 163 22.01 -1.57 10.60
N LEU A 164 21.37 -2.47 9.84
CA LEU A 164 19.94 -2.62 9.84
C LEU A 164 19.46 -3.57 10.94
N GLN A 165 18.33 -3.23 11.53
CA GLN A 165 17.68 -4.04 12.57
C GLN A 165 16.78 -5.10 11.93
N LYS A 166 16.94 -6.36 12.36
CA LYS A 166 16.01 -7.43 12.06
C LYS A 166 15.03 -7.59 13.22
N VAL A 167 13.76 -7.44 12.93
CA VAL A 167 12.67 -7.60 13.90
C VAL A 167 11.96 -8.91 13.60
N PRO A 168 11.97 -9.90 14.52
CA PRO A 168 11.19 -11.12 14.35
C PRO A 168 9.71 -10.77 14.23
N ILE A 169 9.02 -11.45 13.32
CA ILE A 169 7.58 -11.26 13.14
C ILE A 169 6.84 -12.57 13.34
N HIS A 170 5.63 -12.43 13.82
CA HIS A 170 4.64 -13.51 14.00
C HIS A 170 3.24 -12.90 13.86
N ARG A 171 2.27 -13.73 13.69
CA ARG A 171 0.86 -13.34 13.71
C ARG A 171 0.45 -12.83 15.07
#